data_f7ffa5d170a13cfd67ca4e195c121199
#
_entry.id   f7ffa5d170a13cfd67ca4e195c121199
#
_cell.length_a   1.000
_cell.length_b   1.000
_cell.length_c   1.000
_cell.angle_alpha   90.00
_cell.angle_beta   90.00
_cell.angle_gamma   90.00
#
_symmetry.space_group_name_H-M   'P 1'
#
loop_
_entity.id
_entity.type
_entity.pdbx_description
1 polymer ?
#
loop_
_entity_poly.entity_id
_entity_poly.type
_entity_poly.pdbx_seq_one_letter_code
_entity_poly.pdbx_strand_id
1 'polypeptide(L)'
;AGTSAQQISYKYIKVVPIAGALGAEIEGVDIASGVDDKTFDEIHRAWLENNIVYFRDQNLTPAQHVAFARRIGDIHPHLLNKGLENFPEIVEVRKTPTQKLNNGGRWHSDQMYTPKPAKGTMLYSRELPPVGGDTMFSNQYLAYDMISEGLKKTLGGLKGVHNGDSRNHPSGLTRMERAKSGLGTIPQVDPGDAQIVSAHPLVRTHPETGRKALYVGSHTESIEGWSHAESEPLLNYLKEFTHRPEFTCRVRWTKGMLTFWDNRCTQHFAVNDYQGHQRIIHKIMIQGDTPF
;
A
#
# COMPACT_ATOMS: atom_id res chain seq x y z
N ALA A 1 -19.19 -23.20 16.45
CA ALA A 1 -20.36 -22.79 15.65
C ALA A 1 -19.87 -21.69 14.71
N GLY A 2 -19.68 -22.03 13.41
CA GLY A 2 -19.25 -21.08 12.41
C GLY A 2 -20.37 -20.05 12.19
N THR A 3 -20.06 -18.78 12.45
CA THR A 3 -20.86 -17.68 11.97
C THR A 3 -20.76 -17.69 10.45
N SER A 4 -21.84 -18.06 9.77
CA SER A 4 -21.99 -17.85 8.34
C SER A 4 -21.77 -16.36 8.09
N ALA A 5 -20.66 -16.01 7.45
CA ALA A 5 -20.48 -14.66 6.92
C ALA A 5 -21.69 -14.40 6.02
N GLN A 6 -22.56 -13.46 6.42
CA GLN A 6 -23.62 -12.98 5.55
C GLN A 6 -22.92 -12.51 4.29
N GLN A 7 -23.20 -13.19 3.19
CA GLN A 7 -22.70 -12.81 1.87
C GLN A 7 -23.31 -11.46 1.55
N ILE A 8 -22.54 -10.39 1.74
CA ILE A 8 -22.99 -9.02 1.49
C ILE A 8 -23.29 -8.92 0.00
N SER A 9 -24.55 -8.68 -0.33
CA SER A 9 -24.98 -8.57 -1.73
C SER A 9 -24.62 -7.19 -2.29
N TYR A 10 -24.00 -7.19 -3.47
CA TYR A 10 -23.77 -6.01 -4.30
C TYR A 10 -24.80 -6.01 -5.42
N LYS A 11 -25.34 -4.85 -5.74
CA LYS A 11 -26.37 -4.70 -6.78
C LYS A 11 -25.81 -4.21 -8.11
N TYR A 12 -24.81 -3.35 -8.04
CA TYR A 12 -24.27 -2.61 -9.19
C TYR A 12 -22.90 -3.12 -9.66
N ILE A 13 -22.25 -3.93 -8.82
CA ILE A 13 -20.95 -4.54 -9.14
C ILE A 13 -20.98 -6.03 -8.78
N LYS A 14 -20.06 -6.78 -9.36
CA LYS A 14 -19.77 -8.16 -8.93
C LYS A 14 -18.42 -8.19 -8.21
N VAL A 15 -18.41 -8.68 -7.00
CA VAL A 15 -17.22 -8.78 -6.16
C VAL A 15 -16.82 -10.24 -6.03
N VAL A 16 -15.61 -10.58 -6.49
CA VAL A 16 -15.07 -11.94 -6.51
C VAL A 16 -13.85 -12.01 -5.60
N PRO A 17 -13.96 -12.60 -4.40
CA PRO A 17 -12.81 -12.79 -3.51
C PRO A 17 -11.70 -13.59 -4.19
N ILE A 18 -10.43 -13.18 -3.94
CA ILE A 18 -9.25 -13.84 -4.53
C ILE A 18 -8.47 -14.69 -3.52
N ALA A 19 -8.66 -14.45 -2.24
CA ALA A 19 -8.04 -15.18 -1.14
C ALA A 19 -8.90 -15.12 0.12
N GLY A 20 -8.65 -16.01 1.07
CA GLY A 20 -9.37 -16.03 2.34
C GLY A 20 -9.04 -14.87 3.26
N ALA A 21 -7.85 -14.27 3.14
CA ALA A 21 -7.36 -13.23 4.03
C ALA A 21 -7.82 -11.82 3.61
N LEU A 22 -7.76 -11.49 2.33
CA LEU A 22 -8.09 -10.19 1.75
C LEU A 22 -8.09 -10.27 0.23
N GLY A 23 -8.64 -9.22 -0.38
CA GLY A 23 -8.57 -8.99 -1.80
C GLY A 23 -9.78 -9.49 -2.59
N ALA A 24 -10.24 -8.66 -3.50
CA ALA A 24 -11.31 -9.02 -4.42
C ALA A 24 -11.13 -8.37 -5.80
N GLU A 25 -11.57 -9.09 -6.84
CA GLU A 25 -11.76 -8.54 -8.17
C GLU A 25 -13.15 -7.92 -8.27
N ILE A 26 -13.25 -6.74 -8.84
CA ILE A 26 -14.52 -6.09 -9.17
C ILE A 26 -14.75 -6.24 -10.67
N GLU A 27 -15.83 -6.94 -11.02
CA GLU A 27 -16.28 -7.14 -12.40
C GLU A 27 -17.49 -6.25 -12.72
N GLY A 28 -17.68 -5.97 -14.01
CA GLY A 28 -18.86 -5.26 -14.52
C GLY A 28 -18.74 -3.74 -14.45
N VAL A 29 -17.53 -3.19 -14.25
CA VAL A 29 -17.28 -1.75 -14.18
C VAL A 29 -16.29 -1.35 -15.27
N ASP A 30 -16.65 -0.34 -16.07
CA ASP A 30 -15.76 0.38 -16.97
C ASP A 30 -15.57 1.79 -16.42
N ILE A 31 -14.40 2.03 -15.80
CA ILE A 31 -14.09 3.29 -15.14
C ILE A 31 -14.00 4.43 -16.16
N ALA A 32 -13.49 4.17 -17.38
CA ALA A 32 -13.35 5.17 -18.42
C ALA A 32 -14.70 5.73 -18.92
N SER A 33 -15.73 4.89 -18.92
CA SER A 33 -17.10 5.30 -19.31
C SER A 33 -17.81 6.14 -18.23
N GLY A 34 -17.19 6.29 -17.08
CA GLY A 34 -17.77 6.94 -15.90
C GLY A 34 -18.46 5.95 -14.98
N VAL A 35 -18.43 6.26 -13.68
CA VAL A 35 -19.03 5.46 -12.62
C VAL A 35 -20.06 6.32 -11.91
N ASP A 36 -21.33 5.91 -11.88
CA ASP A 36 -22.35 6.62 -11.14
C ASP A 36 -22.16 6.50 -9.61
N ASP A 37 -22.84 7.33 -8.84
CA ASP A 37 -22.64 7.41 -7.40
C ASP A 37 -23.01 6.11 -6.69
N LYS A 38 -24.06 5.41 -7.13
CA LYS A 38 -24.48 4.13 -6.51
C LYS A 38 -23.46 3.02 -6.74
N THR A 39 -22.93 2.95 -7.95
CA THR A 39 -21.84 2.01 -8.28
C THR A 39 -20.56 2.36 -7.51
N PHE A 40 -20.25 3.65 -7.41
CA PHE A 40 -19.09 4.13 -6.65
C PHE A 40 -19.21 3.80 -5.15
N ASP A 41 -20.39 3.97 -4.55
CA ASP A 41 -20.63 3.64 -3.15
C ASP A 41 -20.39 2.14 -2.88
N GLU A 42 -20.81 1.27 -3.81
CA GLU A 42 -20.52 -0.16 -3.71
C GLU A 42 -19.05 -0.49 -3.89
N ILE A 43 -18.33 0.20 -4.79
CA ILE A 43 -16.88 0.07 -4.93
C ILE A 43 -16.17 0.46 -3.64
N HIS A 44 -16.56 1.58 -3.02
CA HIS A 44 -16.01 2.03 -1.76
C HIS A 44 -16.24 1.00 -0.65
N ARG A 45 -17.48 0.49 -0.54
CA ARG A 45 -17.81 -0.56 0.42
C ARG A 45 -16.98 -1.82 0.18
N ALA A 46 -16.85 -2.28 -1.06
CA ALA A 46 -16.06 -3.45 -1.41
C ALA A 46 -14.58 -3.27 -1.04
N TRP A 47 -14.04 -2.07 -1.24
CA TRP A 47 -12.68 -1.72 -0.83
C TRP A 47 -12.49 -1.80 0.69
N LEU A 48 -13.41 -1.25 1.48
CA LEU A 48 -13.35 -1.32 2.95
C LEU A 48 -13.47 -2.76 3.47
N GLU A 49 -14.30 -3.59 2.83
CA GLU A 49 -14.55 -4.98 3.24
C GLU A 49 -13.42 -5.93 2.84
N ASN A 50 -12.75 -5.67 1.70
CA ASN A 50 -11.72 -6.55 1.15
C ASN A 50 -10.29 -6.00 1.28
N ASN A 51 -10.10 -4.78 1.76
CA ASN A 51 -8.83 -4.08 1.99
C ASN A 51 -8.06 -3.73 0.69
N ILE A 52 -8.18 -4.53 -0.35
CA ILE A 52 -7.68 -4.31 -1.70
C ILE A 52 -8.72 -4.82 -2.70
N VAL A 53 -8.96 -4.01 -3.72
CA VAL A 53 -9.78 -4.37 -4.88
C VAL A 53 -9.05 -4.06 -6.17
N TYR A 54 -9.37 -4.79 -7.24
CA TYR A 54 -8.82 -4.46 -8.55
C TYR A 54 -9.86 -4.67 -9.67
N PHE A 55 -9.60 -3.98 -10.78
CA PHE A 55 -10.43 -3.97 -11.98
C PHE A 55 -9.55 -4.38 -13.16
N ARG A 56 -9.91 -5.43 -13.88
CA ARG A 56 -9.20 -5.84 -15.09
C ARG A 56 -9.72 -5.10 -16.32
N ASP A 57 -8.96 -5.17 -17.40
CA ASP A 57 -9.35 -4.72 -18.75
C ASP A 57 -9.84 -3.26 -18.80
N GLN A 58 -9.23 -2.40 -17.98
CA GLN A 58 -9.48 -0.96 -17.98
C GLN A 58 -8.60 -0.27 -19.04
N ASN A 59 -9.16 0.71 -19.73
CA ASN A 59 -8.43 1.53 -20.70
C ASN A 59 -8.47 3.00 -20.25
N LEU A 60 -7.65 3.35 -19.26
CA LEU A 60 -7.63 4.67 -18.64
C LEU A 60 -6.58 5.57 -19.25
N THR A 61 -6.99 6.79 -19.62
CA THR A 61 -6.05 7.91 -19.81
C THR A 61 -5.54 8.37 -18.42
N PRO A 62 -4.39 9.06 -18.35
CA PRO A 62 -3.94 9.69 -17.12
C PRO A 62 -5.00 10.58 -16.46
N ALA A 63 -5.72 11.38 -17.25
CA ALA A 63 -6.79 12.24 -16.75
C ALA A 63 -7.94 11.44 -16.11
N GLN A 64 -8.35 10.34 -16.72
CA GLN A 64 -9.40 9.46 -16.17
C GLN A 64 -8.94 8.77 -14.88
N HIS A 65 -7.67 8.35 -14.80
CA HIS A 65 -7.09 7.79 -13.58
C HIS A 65 -7.12 8.81 -12.43
N VAL A 66 -6.68 10.05 -12.69
CA VAL A 66 -6.74 11.15 -11.70
C VAL A 66 -8.17 11.45 -11.30
N ALA A 67 -9.10 11.54 -12.26
CA ALA A 67 -10.52 11.83 -11.99
C ALA A 67 -11.16 10.77 -11.08
N PHE A 68 -10.89 9.49 -11.33
CA PHE A 68 -11.38 8.41 -10.48
C PHE A 68 -10.77 8.46 -9.07
N ALA A 69 -9.47 8.69 -8.96
CA ALA A 69 -8.80 8.82 -7.68
C ALA A 69 -9.37 9.97 -6.83
N ARG A 70 -9.69 11.11 -7.45
CA ARG A 70 -10.29 12.27 -6.76
C ARG A 70 -11.67 12.00 -6.17
N ARG A 71 -12.38 11.01 -6.66
CA ARG A 71 -13.67 10.58 -6.07
C ARG A 71 -13.49 9.89 -4.71
N ILE A 72 -12.34 9.27 -4.46
CA ILE A 72 -12.01 8.65 -3.18
C ILE A 72 -11.59 9.72 -2.15
N GLY A 73 -10.93 10.78 -2.59
CA GLY A 73 -10.44 11.86 -1.74
C GLY A 73 -9.40 12.72 -2.46
N ASP A 74 -8.84 13.68 -1.71
CA ASP A 74 -7.78 14.52 -2.21
C ASP A 74 -6.52 13.70 -2.55
N ILE A 75 -5.77 14.14 -3.54
CA ILE A 75 -4.53 13.47 -3.93
C ILE A 75 -3.44 13.81 -2.91
N HIS A 76 -2.79 12.76 -2.40
CA HIS A 76 -1.65 12.91 -1.51
C HIS A 76 -0.40 13.29 -2.32
N PRO A 77 0.30 14.38 -1.99
CA PRO A 77 1.53 14.74 -2.67
C PRO A 77 2.63 13.70 -2.38
N HIS A 78 3.41 13.37 -3.39
CA HIS A 78 4.53 12.45 -3.22
C HIS A 78 5.81 13.21 -2.88
N LEU A 79 6.14 13.30 -1.59
CA LEU A 79 7.22 14.17 -1.07
C LEU A 79 8.62 13.81 -1.60
N LEU A 80 8.85 12.54 -1.95
CA LEU A 80 10.18 12.02 -2.31
C LEU A 80 10.31 11.60 -3.79
N ASN A 81 9.21 11.59 -4.56
CA ASN A 81 9.21 11.15 -5.94
C ASN A 81 8.62 12.23 -6.86
N LYS A 82 9.22 12.35 -8.05
CA LYS A 82 8.73 13.28 -9.06
C LYS A 82 7.53 12.70 -9.81
N GLY A 83 6.45 13.49 -9.93
CA GLY A 83 5.30 13.16 -10.78
C GLY A 83 5.58 13.38 -12.27
N LEU A 84 4.65 12.93 -13.11
CA LEU A 84 4.69 13.18 -14.55
C LEU A 84 4.56 14.68 -14.84
N GLU A 85 5.17 15.15 -15.93
CA GLU A 85 5.19 16.57 -16.30
C GLU A 85 3.77 17.15 -16.48
N ASN A 86 2.90 16.44 -17.17
CA ASN A 86 1.52 16.90 -17.46
C ASN A 86 0.49 16.43 -16.41
N PHE A 87 0.86 15.49 -15.53
CA PHE A 87 0.02 14.94 -14.47
C PHE A 87 0.86 14.73 -13.21
N PRO A 88 1.18 15.80 -12.47
CA PRO A 88 2.05 15.73 -11.31
C PRO A 88 1.50 14.84 -10.17
N GLU A 89 0.20 14.54 -10.18
CA GLU A 89 -0.45 13.62 -9.27
C GLU A 89 -0.03 12.16 -9.49
N ILE A 90 0.45 11.83 -10.69
CA ILE A 90 0.86 10.47 -11.08
C ILE A 90 2.37 10.34 -10.96
N VAL A 91 2.81 9.38 -10.16
CA VAL A 91 4.21 8.94 -10.13
C VAL A 91 4.35 7.71 -11.03
N GLU A 92 5.24 7.79 -12.01
CA GLU A 92 5.57 6.64 -12.84
C GLU A 92 6.62 5.76 -12.12
N VAL A 93 6.22 4.55 -11.78
CA VAL A 93 7.10 3.51 -11.24
C VAL A 93 7.59 2.67 -12.43
N ARG A 94 8.82 2.95 -12.86
CA ARG A 94 9.44 2.28 -14.02
C ARG A 94 10.66 1.49 -13.58
N LYS A 95 10.71 0.21 -13.97
CA LYS A 95 11.93 -0.58 -13.91
C LYS A 95 12.33 -0.95 -15.33
N THR A 96 13.55 -0.60 -15.74
CA THR A 96 14.10 -0.95 -17.04
C THR A 96 14.68 -2.36 -17.05
N PRO A 97 14.91 -2.98 -18.22
CA PRO A 97 15.50 -4.32 -18.30
C PRO A 97 16.88 -4.46 -17.64
N THR A 98 17.65 -3.38 -17.57
CA THR A 98 19.01 -3.37 -16.99
C THR A 98 19.04 -3.14 -15.48
N GLN A 99 17.95 -2.60 -14.90
CA GLN A 99 17.86 -2.37 -13.46
C GLN A 99 17.61 -3.68 -12.71
N LYS A 100 18.39 -3.92 -11.66
CA LYS A 100 18.30 -5.14 -10.83
C LYS A 100 17.32 -5.00 -9.67
N LEU A 101 17.21 -3.80 -9.11
CA LEU A 101 16.31 -3.52 -7.98
C LEU A 101 14.99 -2.96 -8.49
N ASN A 102 13.89 -3.30 -7.81
CA ASN A 102 12.60 -2.68 -8.01
C ASN A 102 12.29 -1.68 -6.86
N ASN A 103 11.22 -0.91 -7.03
CA ASN A 103 10.66 -0.11 -5.94
C ASN A 103 9.62 -0.94 -5.18
N GLY A 104 9.60 -0.83 -3.85
CA GLY A 104 8.61 -1.50 -3.01
C GLY A 104 8.90 -2.97 -2.70
N GLY A 105 10.12 -3.46 -2.94
CA GLY A 105 10.54 -4.83 -2.65
C GLY A 105 10.75 -5.15 -1.16
N ARG A 106 10.03 -4.46 -0.27
CA ARG A 106 9.98 -4.72 1.18
C ARG A 106 8.56 -4.47 1.67
N TRP A 107 8.13 -5.21 2.70
CA TRP A 107 6.80 -5.04 3.27
C TRP A 107 6.63 -3.67 3.91
N HIS A 108 5.65 -2.90 3.45
CA HIS A 108 5.38 -1.54 3.93
C HIS A 108 3.92 -1.12 3.65
N SER A 109 3.49 -0.06 4.32
CA SER A 109 2.38 0.78 3.90
C SER A 109 2.95 2.09 3.36
N ASP A 110 2.25 2.72 2.42
CA ASP A 110 2.76 3.92 1.78
C ASP A 110 2.79 5.12 2.73
N GLN A 111 3.89 5.87 2.68
CA GLN A 111 4.05 7.16 3.37
C GLN A 111 3.92 7.11 4.90
N MET A 112 4.19 5.95 5.54
CA MET A 112 4.14 5.79 7.01
C MET A 112 4.93 6.84 7.77
N TYR A 113 5.94 7.41 7.16
CA TYR A 113 6.87 8.38 7.74
C TYR A 113 6.35 9.83 7.69
N THR A 114 5.18 10.08 7.11
CA THR A 114 4.56 11.42 7.08
C THR A 114 3.57 11.58 8.22
N PRO A 115 3.27 12.84 8.66
CA PRO A 115 2.29 13.10 9.70
C PRO A 115 0.87 12.60 9.38
N LYS A 116 0.51 12.62 8.10
CA LYS A 116 -0.78 12.13 7.57
C LYS A 116 -0.50 11.17 6.42
N PRO A 117 -0.22 9.89 6.69
CA PRO A 117 0.06 8.91 5.64
C PRO A 117 -1.10 8.75 4.65
N ALA A 118 -0.78 8.40 3.41
CA ALA A 118 -1.79 8.12 2.42
C ALA A 118 -2.77 7.04 2.89
N LYS A 119 -4.09 7.31 2.81
CA LYS A 119 -5.10 6.31 3.18
C LYS A 119 -5.23 5.19 2.17
N GLY A 120 -5.00 5.48 0.90
CA GLY A 120 -5.12 4.51 -0.17
C GLY A 120 -4.15 4.80 -1.30
N THR A 121 -3.85 3.77 -2.07
CA THR A 121 -2.98 3.86 -3.25
C THR A 121 -3.64 3.14 -4.41
N MET A 122 -3.68 3.82 -5.56
CA MET A 122 -4.09 3.27 -6.85
C MET A 122 -2.88 3.04 -7.73
N LEU A 123 -2.77 1.84 -8.29
CA LEU A 123 -1.78 1.52 -9.33
C LEU A 123 -2.51 1.10 -10.60
N TYR A 124 -2.11 1.70 -11.71
CA TYR A 124 -2.59 1.33 -13.04
C TYR A 124 -1.45 0.80 -13.90
N SER A 125 -1.61 -0.43 -14.44
CA SER A 125 -0.56 -1.09 -15.22
C SER A 125 -0.52 -0.58 -16.67
N ARG A 126 0.64 -0.06 -17.08
CA ARG A 126 0.91 0.43 -18.44
C ARG A 126 1.67 -0.61 -19.26
N GLU A 127 2.74 -1.14 -18.70
CA GLU A 127 3.58 -2.14 -19.32
C GLU A 127 4.03 -3.18 -18.29
N LEU A 128 3.98 -4.43 -18.64
CA LEU A 128 4.27 -5.56 -17.75
C LEU A 128 5.25 -6.53 -18.39
N PRO A 129 6.06 -7.22 -17.56
CA PRO A 129 6.81 -8.38 -18.04
C PRO A 129 5.85 -9.51 -18.44
N PRO A 130 6.27 -10.46 -19.29
CA PRO A 130 5.45 -11.62 -19.66
C PRO A 130 5.05 -12.48 -18.46
N VAL A 131 5.94 -12.58 -17.47
CA VAL A 131 5.75 -13.33 -16.22
C VAL A 131 6.45 -12.57 -15.09
N GLY A 132 5.91 -12.65 -13.88
CA GLY A 132 6.49 -12.03 -12.69
C GLY A 132 6.02 -10.58 -12.46
N GLY A 133 6.61 -9.95 -11.46
CA GLY A 133 6.24 -8.60 -11.05
C GLY A 133 4.93 -8.50 -10.29
N ASP A 134 4.47 -9.58 -9.69
CA ASP A 134 3.28 -9.61 -8.84
C ASP A 134 3.43 -8.69 -7.64
N THR A 135 2.33 -8.34 -7.01
CA THR A 135 2.32 -7.63 -5.74
C THR A 135 1.62 -8.47 -4.69
N MET A 136 2.26 -8.61 -3.54
CA MET A 136 1.67 -9.28 -2.37
C MET A 136 1.10 -8.23 -1.41
N PHE A 137 0.01 -8.60 -0.74
CA PHE A 137 -0.66 -7.78 0.28
C PHE A 137 -0.86 -8.60 1.55
N SER A 138 -0.81 -7.94 2.71
CA SER A 138 -1.05 -8.56 4.02
C SER A 138 -2.12 -7.79 4.78
N ASN A 139 -3.09 -8.54 5.34
CA ASN A 139 -4.20 -8.01 6.14
C ASN A 139 -3.76 -7.73 7.58
N GLN A 140 -3.61 -6.47 7.93
CA GLN A 140 -3.15 -6.06 9.26
C GLN A 140 -4.26 -6.09 10.31
N TYR A 141 -5.53 -6.09 9.92
CA TYR A 141 -6.64 -6.41 10.83
C TYR A 141 -6.53 -7.83 11.35
N LEU A 142 -6.38 -8.78 10.42
CA LEU A 142 -6.29 -10.20 10.75
C LEU A 142 -5.03 -10.50 11.59
N ALA A 143 -3.90 -9.87 11.26
CA ALA A 143 -2.68 -9.97 12.05
C ALA A 143 -2.90 -9.46 13.49
N TYR A 144 -3.57 -8.33 13.67
CA TYR A 144 -3.92 -7.84 15.02
C TYR A 144 -4.85 -8.79 15.76
N ASP A 145 -5.87 -9.32 15.10
CA ASP A 145 -6.84 -10.22 15.71
C ASP A 145 -6.16 -11.52 16.24
N MET A 146 -5.09 -11.96 15.57
CA MET A 146 -4.40 -13.23 15.85
C MET A 146 -3.26 -13.14 16.85
N ILE A 147 -2.80 -11.96 17.25
CA ILE A 147 -1.84 -11.83 18.36
C ILE A 147 -2.55 -12.07 19.71
N SER A 148 -1.78 -12.49 20.72
CA SER A 148 -2.32 -12.74 22.05
C SER A 148 -2.89 -11.50 22.74
N GLU A 149 -3.85 -11.65 23.63
CA GLU A 149 -4.41 -10.54 24.42
C GLU A 149 -3.33 -9.84 25.27
N GLY A 150 -2.34 -10.59 25.77
CA GLY A 150 -1.19 -10.01 26.45
C GLY A 150 -0.38 -9.08 25.56
N LEU A 151 -0.13 -9.49 24.31
CA LEU A 151 0.59 -8.66 23.35
C LEU A 151 -0.25 -7.45 22.91
N LYS A 152 -1.54 -7.62 22.66
CA LYS A 152 -2.47 -6.48 22.39
C LYS A 152 -2.40 -5.43 23.50
N LYS A 153 -2.43 -5.88 24.76
CA LYS A 153 -2.31 -5.00 25.92
C LYS A 153 -0.95 -4.29 25.96
N THR A 154 0.14 -5.00 25.68
CA THR A 154 1.50 -4.43 25.64
C THR A 154 1.65 -3.38 24.56
N LEU A 155 1.11 -3.62 23.36
CA LEU A 155 1.18 -2.71 22.22
C LEU A 155 0.29 -1.48 22.39
N GLY A 156 -0.72 -1.56 23.23
CA GLY A 156 -1.63 -0.44 23.50
C GLY A 156 -0.89 0.77 24.06
N GLY A 157 -0.95 1.88 23.35
CA GLY A 157 -0.25 3.12 23.71
C GLY A 157 1.20 3.22 23.19
N LEU A 158 1.79 2.17 22.65
CA LEU A 158 3.10 2.25 22.01
C LEU A 158 3.00 2.85 20.61
N LYS A 159 3.99 3.69 20.25
CA LYS A 159 4.11 4.27 18.91
C LYS A 159 5.39 3.80 18.24
N GLY A 160 5.28 3.44 16.96
CA GLY A 160 6.43 3.18 16.10
C GLY A 160 6.92 4.48 15.47
N VAL A 161 8.23 4.65 15.43
CA VAL A 161 8.89 5.73 14.71
C VAL A 161 9.23 5.26 13.31
N HIS A 162 8.68 5.94 12.30
CA HIS A 162 8.85 5.61 10.89
C HIS A 162 9.74 6.65 10.21
N ASN A 163 10.68 6.20 9.37
CA ASN A 163 11.64 7.06 8.67
C ASN A 163 11.60 6.80 7.16
N GLY A 164 11.39 7.87 6.38
CA GLY A 164 11.32 7.82 4.91
C GLY A 164 12.66 7.71 4.20
N ASP A 165 13.77 8.07 4.86
CA ASP A 165 15.13 8.02 4.31
C ASP A 165 16.08 7.14 5.14
N SER A 166 15.57 6.07 5.68
CA SER A 166 16.30 5.11 6.50
C SER A 166 17.43 4.40 5.74
N ARG A 167 18.53 4.10 6.45
CA ARG A 167 19.60 3.20 5.99
C ARG A 167 19.26 1.71 6.14
N ASN A 168 18.12 1.36 6.71
CA ASN A 168 17.65 -0.02 6.88
C ASN A 168 17.22 -0.71 5.57
N HIS A 169 17.84 -0.32 4.45
CA HIS A 169 17.71 -0.97 3.17
C HIS A 169 18.82 -2.01 2.99
N PRO A 170 18.62 -3.14 2.29
CA PRO A 170 19.67 -4.15 2.05
C PRO A 170 20.97 -3.60 1.44
N SER A 171 20.89 -2.47 0.72
CA SER A 171 22.09 -1.77 0.21
C SER A 171 22.84 -0.96 1.27
N GLY A 172 22.30 -0.77 2.47
CA GLY A 172 22.86 0.12 3.50
C GLY A 172 22.82 1.61 3.16
N LEU A 173 22.22 1.97 2.03
CA LEU A 173 22.14 3.34 1.53
C LEU A 173 20.77 3.95 1.83
N THR A 174 20.75 5.26 2.09
CA THR A 174 19.50 6.02 2.14
C THR A 174 18.83 6.05 0.75
N ARG A 175 17.57 6.49 0.70
CA ARG A 175 16.83 6.65 -0.55
C ARG A 175 17.54 7.62 -1.50
N MET A 176 18.00 8.76 -0.99
CA MET A 176 18.70 9.78 -1.77
C MET A 176 20.06 9.28 -2.28
N GLU A 177 20.82 8.55 -1.45
CA GLU A 177 22.07 7.93 -1.86
C GLU A 177 21.86 6.90 -2.98
N ARG A 178 20.81 6.07 -2.91
CA ARG A 178 20.44 5.14 -3.99
C ARG A 178 20.07 5.86 -5.27
N ALA A 179 19.33 6.95 -5.18
CA ALA A 179 18.97 7.75 -6.35
C ALA A 179 20.22 8.32 -7.04
N LYS A 180 21.14 8.88 -6.27
CA LYS A 180 22.42 9.43 -6.78
C LYS A 180 23.32 8.36 -7.39
N SER A 181 23.29 7.13 -6.89
CA SER A 181 24.09 6.01 -7.41
C SER A 181 23.45 5.29 -8.61
N GLY A 182 22.28 5.75 -9.09
CA GLY A 182 21.54 5.11 -10.20
C GLY A 182 20.85 3.80 -9.85
N LEU A 183 20.78 3.44 -8.57
CA LEU A 183 20.10 2.24 -8.09
C LEU A 183 18.57 2.43 -7.93
N GLY A 184 18.10 3.67 -7.97
CA GLY A 184 16.68 3.99 -7.86
C GLY A 184 15.91 3.75 -9.16
N THR A 185 14.66 3.32 -9.05
CA THR A 185 13.75 3.10 -10.19
C THR A 185 12.77 4.26 -10.40
N ILE A 186 12.74 5.22 -9.50
CA ILE A 186 11.87 6.40 -9.56
C ILE A 186 12.73 7.65 -9.38
N PRO A 187 12.56 8.69 -10.22
CA PRO A 187 13.22 9.97 -10.00
C PRO A 187 12.87 10.52 -8.61
N GLN A 188 13.90 10.79 -7.80
CA GLN A 188 13.72 11.33 -6.45
C GLN A 188 13.77 12.85 -6.48
N VAL A 189 13.05 13.47 -5.55
CA VAL A 189 13.15 14.89 -5.22
C VAL A 189 13.63 15.05 -3.79
N ASP A 190 14.31 16.15 -3.53
CA ASP A 190 14.66 16.53 -2.16
C ASP A 190 13.37 16.96 -1.45
N PRO A 191 13.02 16.35 -0.30
CA PRO A 191 11.83 16.74 0.45
C PRO A 191 11.92 18.13 1.07
N GLY A 192 13.10 18.77 1.07
CA GLY A 192 13.32 20.06 1.73
C GLY A 192 13.01 19.97 3.22
N ASP A 193 12.17 20.89 3.70
CA ASP A 193 11.72 20.93 5.10
C ASP A 193 10.53 20.01 5.41
N ALA A 194 10.08 19.17 4.46
CA ALA A 194 8.98 18.26 4.69
C ALA A 194 9.34 17.20 5.74
N GLN A 195 8.42 16.94 6.66
CA GLN A 195 8.62 15.94 7.69
C GLN A 195 8.54 14.54 7.10
N ILE A 196 9.65 13.80 7.17
CA ILE A 196 9.80 12.42 6.70
C ILE A 196 10.14 11.44 7.82
N VAL A 197 9.97 11.85 9.06
CA VAL A 197 10.04 10.99 10.25
C VAL A 197 8.82 11.29 11.11
N SER A 198 8.04 10.28 11.42
CA SER A 198 6.81 10.42 12.22
C SER A 198 6.62 9.24 13.15
N ALA A 199 6.04 9.49 14.33
CA ALA A 199 5.62 8.45 15.25
C ALA A 199 4.11 8.24 15.14
N HIS A 200 3.69 6.97 14.99
CA HIS A 200 2.28 6.59 14.90
C HIS A 200 2.00 5.37 15.78
N PRO A 201 0.76 5.18 16.27
CA PRO A 201 0.40 3.99 17.05
C PRO A 201 0.80 2.70 16.33
N LEU A 202 1.39 1.75 17.07
CA LEU A 202 1.64 0.39 16.54
C LEU A 202 0.33 -0.38 16.33
N VAL A 203 -0.70 -0.05 17.09
CA VAL A 203 -2.09 -0.50 16.90
C VAL A 203 -2.90 0.70 16.47
N ARG A 204 -3.23 0.75 15.19
CA ARG A 204 -3.97 1.84 14.56
C ARG A 204 -5.47 1.53 14.52
N THR A 205 -6.32 2.50 14.86
CA THR A 205 -7.76 2.42 14.65
C THR A 205 -8.12 2.94 13.26
N HIS A 206 -8.85 2.14 12.48
CA HIS A 206 -9.31 2.56 11.16
C HIS A 206 -10.47 3.54 11.27
N PRO A 207 -10.40 4.75 10.68
CA PRO A 207 -11.38 5.82 10.92
C PRO A 207 -12.78 5.53 10.35
N GLU A 208 -12.89 4.67 9.32
CA GLU A 208 -14.18 4.35 8.68
C GLU A 208 -14.79 3.06 9.20
N THR A 209 -13.99 2.06 9.59
CA THR A 209 -14.50 0.76 10.07
C THR A 209 -14.48 0.60 11.58
N GLY A 210 -13.70 1.43 12.30
CA GLY A 210 -13.47 1.30 13.74
C GLY A 210 -12.62 0.09 14.14
N ARG A 211 -12.19 -0.74 13.19
CA ARG A 211 -11.37 -1.93 13.47
C ARG A 211 -9.92 -1.54 13.78
N LYS A 212 -9.26 -2.35 14.56
CA LYS A 212 -7.84 -2.20 14.89
C LYS A 212 -6.97 -3.01 13.95
N ALA A 213 -5.85 -2.42 13.55
CA ALA A 213 -4.85 -3.02 12.68
C ALA A 213 -3.46 -2.79 13.24
N LEU A 214 -2.54 -3.73 13.02
CA LEU A 214 -1.12 -3.49 13.27
C LEU A 214 -0.58 -2.50 12.24
N TYR A 215 0.26 -1.57 12.70
CA TYR A 215 0.85 -0.54 11.85
C TYR A 215 2.36 -0.51 12.03
N VAL A 216 3.03 -1.47 11.41
CA VAL A 216 4.46 -1.72 11.48
C VAL A 216 4.95 -2.21 10.11
N GLY A 217 6.10 -1.73 9.66
CA GLY A 217 6.63 -2.12 8.36
C GLY A 217 8.12 -1.79 8.23
N SER A 218 8.64 -1.85 7.01
CA SER A 218 10.05 -1.63 6.74
C SER A 218 10.55 -0.22 7.07
N HIS A 219 9.65 0.76 7.16
CA HIS A 219 9.97 2.13 7.59
C HIS A 219 10.04 2.28 9.11
N THR A 220 9.55 1.32 9.87
CA THR A 220 9.52 1.38 11.34
C THR A 220 10.90 1.02 11.89
N GLU A 221 11.57 1.98 12.53
CA GLU A 221 12.95 1.83 13.02
C GLU A 221 13.03 1.60 14.52
N SER A 222 12.15 2.22 15.29
CA SER A 222 12.15 2.13 16.75
C SER A 222 10.76 2.33 17.33
N ILE A 223 10.63 2.12 18.63
CA ILE A 223 9.45 2.50 19.42
C ILE A 223 9.77 3.84 20.08
N GLU A 224 8.82 4.77 20.05
CA GLU A 224 8.99 6.11 20.63
C GLU A 224 9.36 6.01 22.11
N GLY A 225 10.44 6.68 22.49
CA GLY A 225 10.97 6.66 23.86
C GLY A 225 11.81 5.43 24.24
N TRP A 226 11.95 4.45 23.35
CA TRP A 226 12.79 3.28 23.56
C TRP A 226 14.12 3.42 22.79
N SER A 227 15.18 2.80 23.32
CA SER A 227 16.40 2.63 22.54
C SER A 227 16.21 1.70 21.33
N HIS A 228 17.11 1.76 20.37
CA HIS A 228 17.06 0.88 19.20
C HIS A 228 17.18 -0.60 19.61
N ALA A 229 18.08 -0.91 20.52
CA ALA A 229 18.28 -2.27 21.02
C ALA A 229 17.05 -2.85 21.77
N GLU A 230 16.31 -2.01 22.48
CA GLU A 230 15.05 -2.43 23.13
C GLU A 230 13.90 -2.62 22.14
N SER A 231 13.87 -1.79 21.09
CA SER A 231 12.82 -1.81 20.08
C SER A 231 12.92 -3.00 19.13
N GLU A 232 14.13 -3.35 18.73
CA GLU A 232 14.41 -4.30 17.65
C GLU A 232 13.76 -5.68 17.84
N PRO A 233 13.85 -6.35 19.01
CA PRO A 233 13.25 -7.69 19.17
C PRO A 233 11.74 -7.69 18.96
N LEU A 234 11.03 -6.69 19.51
CA LEU A 234 9.58 -6.60 19.38
C LEU A 234 9.16 -6.24 17.95
N LEU A 235 9.84 -5.27 17.34
CA LEU A 235 9.53 -4.85 15.96
C LEU A 235 9.82 -5.98 14.96
N ASN A 236 10.91 -6.72 15.12
CA ASN A 236 11.24 -7.85 14.25
C ASN A 236 10.19 -8.96 14.38
N TYR A 237 9.79 -9.31 15.60
CA TYR A 237 8.70 -10.27 15.83
C TYR A 237 7.42 -9.84 15.11
N LEU A 238 6.99 -8.58 15.27
CA LEU A 238 5.78 -8.05 14.62
C LEU A 238 5.90 -8.06 13.10
N LYS A 239 7.04 -7.63 12.55
CA LYS A 239 7.28 -7.63 11.11
C LYS A 239 7.17 -9.03 10.51
N GLU A 240 7.78 -10.03 11.14
CA GLU A 240 7.69 -11.43 10.69
C GLU A 240 6.26 -11.98 10.85
N PHE A 241 5.63 -11.71 11.98
CA PHE A 241 4.27 -12.19 12.26
C PHE A 241 3.25 -11.70 11.25
N THR A 242 3.32 -10.42 10.86
CA THR A 242 2.35 -9.80 9.94
C THR A 242 2.43 -10.31 8.50
N HIS A 243 3.49 -11.03 8.15
CA HIS A 243 3.70 -11.55 6.80
C HIS A 243 3.45 -13.05 6.66
N ARG A 244 2.80 -13.67 7.63
CA ARG A 244 2.44 -15.10 7.56
C ARG A 244 1.56 -15.36 6.34
N PRO A 245 1.75 -16.47 5.63
CA PRO A 245 1.00 -16.78 4.42
C PRO A 245 -0.52 -16.67 4.56
N GLU A 246 -1.05 -17.08 5.72
CA GLU A 246 -2.48 -17.04 6.03
C GLU A 246 -3.07 -15.64 6.14
N PHE A 247 -2.23 -14.59 6.23
CA PHE A 247 -2.67 -13.19 6.25
C PHE A 247 -2.54 -12.50 4.89
N THR A 248 -2.05 -13.20 3.88
CA THR A 248 -1.63 -12.60 2.61
C THR A 248 -2.49 -13.01 1.43
N CYS A 249 -2.47 -12.17 0.41
CA CYS A 249 -2.84 -12.54 -0.95
C CYS A 249 -1.75 -12.11 -1.94
N ARG A 250 -1.79 -12.69 -3.15
CA ARG A 250 -0.89 -12.36 -4.24
C ARG A 250 -1.70 -11.94 -5.45
N VAL A 251 -1.42 -10.75 -5.96
CA VAL A 251 -2.09 -10.18 -7.12
C VAL A 251 -1.19 -10.30 -8.33
N ARG A 252 -1.63 -11.05 -9.33
CA ARG A 252 -0.99 -11.14 -10.64
C ARG A 252 -1.52 -10.04 -11.54
N TRP A 253 -0.64 -9.19 -12.01
CA TRP A 253 -0.98 -8.09 -12.89
C TRP A 253 -1.33 -8.54 -14.30
N THR A 254 -2.31 -7.86 -14.90
CA THR A 254 -2.59 -7.88 -16.33
C THR A 254 -2.55 -6.45 -16.87
N LYS A 255 -2.30 -6.29 -18.18
CA LYS A 255 -2.27 -4.97 -18.80
C LYS A 255 -3.65 -4.30 -18.67
N GLY A 256 -3.66 -3.00 -18.32
CA GLY A 256 -4.89 -2.26 -18.12
C GLY A 256 -5.60 -2.60 -16.79
N MET A 257 -4.91 -3.15 -15.83
CA MET A 257 -5.45 -3.43 -14.50
C MET A 257 -5.26 -2.24 -13.58
N LEU A 258 -6.34 -1.79 -12.94
CA LEU A 258 -6.32 -0.81 -11.86
C LEU A 258 -6.48 -1.55 -10.52
N THR A 259 -5.53 -1.37 -9.62
CA THR A 259 -5.56 -1.92 -8.26
C THR A 259 -5.64 -0.78 -7.25
N PHE A 260 -6.49 -0.94 -6.25
CA PHE A 260 -6.69 0.05 -5.20
C PHE A 260 -6.68 -0.62 -3.83
N TRP A 261 -5.77 -0.22 -2.93
CA TRP A 261 -5.66 -0.80 -1.59
C TRP A 261 -5.69 0.26 -0.48
N ASP A 262 -6.03 -0.20 0.72
CA ASP A 262 -6.14 0.61 1.93
C ASP A 262 -4.86 0.51 2.76
N ASN A 263 -4.04 1.56 2.77
CA ASN A 263 -2.80 1.62 3.52
C ASN A 263 -2.99 1.66 5.05
N ARG A 264 -4.21 1.92 5.51
CA ARG A 264 -4.52 1.99 6.94
C ARG A 264 -4.58 0.61 7.60
N CYS A 265 -4.80 -0.43 6.80
CA CYS A 265 -4.99 -1.80 7.27
C CYS A 265 -4.26 -2.87 6.45
N THR A 266 -3.40 -2.49 5.49
CA THR A 266 -2.61 -3.42 4.69
C THR A 266 -1.16 -3.01 4.62
N GLN A 267 -0.30 -4.00 4.46
CA GLN A 267 1.05 -3.83 3.91
C GLN A 267 1.11 -4.46 2.53
N HIS A 268 2.05 -4.02 1.71
CA HIS A 268 2.30 -4.61 0.41
C HIS A 268 3.79 -4.80 0.12
N PHE A 269 4.07 -5.67 -0.85
CA PHE A 269 5.40 -6.08 -1.27
C PHE A 269 5.42 -6.30 -2.78
N ALA A 270 6.27 -5.57 -3.50
CA ALA A 270 6.44 -5.75 -4.94
C ALA A 270 7.48 -6.84 -5.22
N VAL A 271 7.07 -7.93 -5.84
CA VAL A 271 7.95 -9.07 -6.14
C VAL A 271 8.90 -8.71 -7.27
N ASN A 272 10.21 -8.98 -7.08
CA ASN A 272 11.28 -8.63 -8.03
C ASN A 272 11.81 -9.87 -8.77
N ASP A 273 10.94 -10.57 -9.48
CA ASP A 273 11.21 -11.83 -10.20
C ASP A 273 11.11 -11.71 -11.73
N TYR A 274 11.37 -10.52 -12.28
CA TYR A 274 11.24 -10.20 -13.70
C TYR A 274 12.49 -9.51 -14.28
N GLN A 275 13.67 -10.07 -14.01
CA GLN A 275 14.94 -9.55 -14.51
C GLN A 275 14.98 -9.57 -16.04
N GLY A 276 15.56 -8.52 -16.63
CA GLY A 276 15.65 -8.37 -18.10
C GLY A 276 14.38 -7.88 -18.79
N HIS A 277 13.31 -7.57 -18.02
CA HIS A 277 12.06 -7.05 -18.55
C HIS A 277 11.72 -5.68 -18.00
N GLN A 278 11.04 -4.87 -18.83
CA GLN A 278 10.51 -3.58 -18.42
C GLN A 278 9.16 -3.74 -17.69
N ARG A 279 8.92 -2.89 -16.70
CA ARG A 279 7.63 -2.77 -16.03
C ARG A 279 7.34 -1.31 -15.75
N ILE A 280 6.16 -0.84 -16.17
CA ILE A 280 5.70 0.55 -15.98
C ILE A 280 4.32 0.54 -15.33
N ILE A 281 4.23 1.15 -14.16
CA ILE A 281 3.01 1.33 -13.38
C ILE A 281 2.83 2.81 -13.07
N HIS A 282 1.63 3.32 -13.22
CA HIS A 282 1.26 4.66 -12.79
C HIS A 282 0.61 4.60 -11.39
N LYS A 283 1.17 5.38 -10.47
CA LYS A 283 0.77 5.40 -9.05
C LYS A 283 0.13 6.74 -8.68
N ILE A 284 -1.03 6.67 -8.02
CA ILE A 284 -1.67 7.81 -7.35
C ILE A 284 -1.93 7.42 -5.90
N MET A 285 -1.68 8.36 -4.98
CA MET A 285 -1.99 8.18 -3.56
C MET A 285 -3.09 9.13 -3.12
N ILE A 286 -3.94 8.68 -2.21
CA ILE A 286 -5.05 9.44 -1.66
C ILE A 286 -4.69 9.91 -0.25
N GLN A 287 -4.93 11.20 0.02
CA GLN A 287 -4.66 11.83 1.31
C GLN A 287 -5.37 11.10 2.45
N GLY A 288 -4.63 10.82 3.51
CA GLY A 288 -5.14 10.21 4.73
C GLY A 288 -5.19 11.18 5.90
N ASP A 289 -5.51 10.62 7.06
CA ASP A 289 -5.60 11.30 8.35
C ASP A 289 -4.40 10.98 9.23
N THR A 290 -4.23 11.75 10.31
CA THR A 290 -3.26 11.39 11.36
C THR A 290 -3.70 10.07 12.01
N PRO A 291 -2.85 9.05 12.04
CA PRO A 291 -3.16 7.76 12.67
C PRO A 291 -3.44 7.88 14.17
N PHE A 292 -4.44 7.15 14.67
CA PHE A 292 -4.83 7.15 16.08
C PHE A 292 -5.20 5.74 16.56
#